data_b812414517466b99cf2232a2de875681
#
_entry.id   b812414517466b99cf2232a2de875681
#
_cell.length_a   1.000
_cell.length_b   1.000
_cell.length_c   1.000
_cell.angle_alpha   90.00
_cell.angle_beta   90.00
_cell.angle_gamma   90.00
#
_symmetry.space_group_name_H-M   'P 1'
#
loop_
_entity.id
_entity.type
_entity.pdbx_description
1 polymer ?
#
loop_
_entity_poly.entity_id
_entity_poly.type
_entity_poly.pdbx_seq_one_letter_code
_entity_poly.pdbx_strand_id
1 'polypeptide(L)'
;MNQIELDFMKGIIRILNEASEAYYRGEPIMDDSQFDARLRDLQQLEEETGVVFVNSPTVNVGAKILPGLPEVIHNHPMLSLEKCHSPEEVVKFANNKELVASIKLDGLTVSLLYENGTLVRGETRGDGTKGNDITEHIKRFLNVPLKINKSGTYIVDGEAIITDEDFAEINKNGEFKNSRNLAAGTLSVLDTSVVSQRRLRFFAWDVIEGGGNSLNDNLNEAKELGFDVVPHWFNNDTALSPKNLQSSIDYVFDYASDEGLPCDGVVFKFDDIEYGKSLGATSHHLKNGIAYKVKNEIYETRLLDIDWTVGKFGQITPTAVFESVEIDGSSISRASLANISVMEETLGHPYVGQIIGVSKRNAVIPKVEYGVKINE
;
A
#
# COMPACT_ATOMS: atom_id res chain seq x y z
N MET A 1 -6.84 -14.35 32.04
CA MET A 1 -7.55 -13.68 30.93
C MET A 1 -9.02 -13.56 31.28
N ASN A 2 -9.59 -12.37 31.20
CA ASN A 2 -10.99 -12.19 31.53
C ASN A 2 -11.86 -12.19 30.25
N GLN A 3 -13.17 -12.40 30.36
CA GLN A 3 -14.10 -12.46 29.24
C GLN A 3 -14.14 -11.13 28.45
N ILE A 4 -13.91 -10.00 29.13
CA ILE A 4 -13.92 -8.65 28.52
C ILE A 4 -12.77 -8.49 27.52
N GLU A 5 -11.58 -8.99 27.86
CA GLU A 5 -10.40 -8.96 26.95
C GLU A 5 -10.65 -9.79 25.68
N LEU A 6 -11.23 -10.98 25.83
CA LEU A 6 -11.59 -11.84 24.70
C LEU A 6 -12.63 -11.19 23.77
N ASP A 7 -13.66 -10.57 24.36
CA ASP A 7 -14.72 -9.93 23.58
C ASP A 7 -14.19 -8.66 22.88
N PHE A 8 -13.25 -7.95 23.51
CA PHE A 8 -12.56 -6.81 22.90
C PHE A 8 -11.69 -7.24 21.69
N MET A 9 -10.88 -8.30 21.84
CA MET A 9 -10.10 -8.86 20.73
C MET A 9 -10.99 -9.29 19.56
N LYS A 10 -12.10 -9.99 19.83
CA LYS A 10 -13.07 -10.37 18.79
C LYS A 10 -13.68 -9.14 18.09
N GLY A 11 -13.92 -8.08 18.86
CA GLY A 11 -14.40 -6.80 18.31
C GLY A 11 -13.41 -6.19 17.32
N ILE A 12 -12.12 -6.11 17.69
CA ILE A 12 -11.05 -5.62 16.81
C ILE A 12 -10.92 -6.49 15.55
N ILE A 13 -10.90 -7.82 15.72
CA ILE A 13 -10.82 -8.78 14.61
C ILE A 13 -11.97 -8.56 13.61
N ARG A 14 -13.20 -8.40 14.10
CA ARG A 14 -14.36 -8.14 13.24
C ARG A 14 -14.18 -6.84 12.44
N ILE A 15 -13.82 -5.75 13.11
CA ILE A 15 -13.63 -4.43 12.47
C ILE A 15 -12.53 -4.49 11.42
N LEU A 16 -11.40 -5.13 11.71
CA LEU A 16 -10.29 -5.27 10.77
C LEU A 16 -10.65 -6.13 9.56
N ASN A 17 -11.38 -7.22 9.75
CA ASN A 17 -11.85 -8.07 8.66
C ASN A 17 -12.87 -7.32 7.76
N GLU A 18 -13.84 -6.62 8.36
CA GLU A 18 -14.80 -5.78 7.63
C GLU A 18 -14.09 -4.67 6.85
N ALA A 19 -13.09 -4.03 7.44
CA ALA A 19 -12.30 -3.00 6.79
C ALA A 19 -11.47 -3.56 5.63
N SER A 20 -10.85 -4.72 5.82
CA SER A 20 -10.13 -5.41 4.77
C SER A 20 -11.06 -5.76 3.60
N GLU A 21 -12.23 -6.34 3.86
CA GLU A 21 -13.21 -6.65 2.82
C GLU A 21 -13.71 -5.40 2.07
N ALA A 22 -13.99 -4.32 2.79
CA ALA A 22 -14.44 -3.06 2.21
C ALA A 22 -13.34 -2.40 1.36
N TYR A 23 -12.10 -2.46 1.83
CA TYR A 23 -10.94 -1.96 1.11
C TYR A 23 -10.77 -2.65 -0.26
N TYR A 24 -10.83 -3.99 -0.30
CA TYR A 24 -10.70 -4.74 -1.55
C TYR A 24 -11.92 -4.62 -2.47
N ARG A 25 -13.07 -4.18 -1.96
CA ARG A 25 -14.22 -3.81 -2.81
C ARG A 25 -14.14 -2.39 -3.37
N GLY A 26 -13.09 -1.63 -3.03
CA GLY A 26 -12.95 -0.22 -3.44
C GLY A 26 -13.77 0.76 -2.60
N GLU A 27 -14.36 0.31 -1.50
CA GLU A 27 -15.19 1.08 -0.56
C GLU A 27 -14.58 1.09 0.84
N PRO A 28 -13.34 1.61 1.04
CA PRO A 28 -12.66 1.54 2.32
C PRO A 28 -13.43 2.27 3.41
N ILE A 29 -13.65 1.59 4.54
CA ILE A 29 -14.32 2.14 5.72
C ILE A 29 -13.35 2.75 6.74
N MET A 30 -12.04 2.52 6.57
CA MET A 30 -10.98 3.19 7.34
C MET A 30 -9.74 3.40 6.46
N ASP A 31 -8.84 4.27 6.90
CA ASP A 31 -7.56 4.46 6.20
C ASP A 31 -6.49 3.44 6.65
N ASP A 32 -5.41 3.33 5.84
CA ASP A 32 -4.33 2.37 6.08
C ASP A 32 -3.66 2.59 7.44
N SER A 33 -3.55 3.84 7.91
CA SER A 33 -2.90 4.16 9.17
C SER A 33 -3.75 3.71 10.37
N GLN A 34 -5.07 3.87 10.28
CA GLN A 34 -6.02 3.38 11.27
C GLN A 34 -6.07 1.85 11.30
N PHE A 35 -6.02 1.23 10.11
CA PHE A 35 -5.95 -0.23 10.00
C PHE A 35 -4.69 -0.77 10.65
N ASP A 36 -3.53 -0.21 10.28
CA ASP A 36 -2.22 -0.61 10.80
C ASP A 36 -2.10 -0.39 12.32
N ALA A 37 -2.69 0.69 12.86
CA ALA A 37 -2.71 0.92 14.30
C ALA A 37 -3.51 -0.16 15.03
N ARG A 38 -4.73 -0.44 14.58
CA ARG A 38 -5.59 -1.48 15.18
C ARG A 38 -5.00 -2.89 15.03
N LEU A 39 -4.30 -3.14 13.92
CA LEU A 39 -3.61 -4.42 13.71
C LEU A 39 -2.47 -4.60 14.72
N ARG A 40 -1.69 -3.54 15.00
CA ARG A 40 -0.65 -3.57 16.05
C ARG A 40 -1.24 -3.79 17.44
N ASP A 41 -2.35 -3.10 17.75
CA ASP A 41 -3.04 -3.27 19.04
C ASP A 41 -3.50 -4.73 19.22
N LEU A 42 -4.02 -5.34 18.15
CA LEU A 42 -4.41 -6.75 18.15
C LEU A 42 -3.22 -7.68 18.35
N GLN A 43 -2.11 -7.44 17.62
CA GLN A 43 -0.87 -8.22 17.77
C GLN A 43 -0.35 -8.19 19.21
N GLN A 44 -0.33 -7.00 19.82
CA GLN A 44 0.09 -6.83 21.20
C GLN A 44 -0.83 -7.62 22.17
N LEU A 45 -2.15 -7.54 21.97
CA LEU A 45 -3.11 -8.29 22.78
C LEU A 45 -2.95 -9.80 22.61
N GLU A 46 -2.66 -10.28 21.41
CA GLU A 46 -2.39 -11.69 21.14
C GLU A 46 -1.09 -12.17 21.80
N GLU A 47 -0.03 -11.35 21.82
CA GLU A 47 1.20 -11.63 22.54
C GLU A 47 0.98 -11.65 24.07
N GLU A 48 0.27 -10.66 24.61
CA GLU A 48 0.00 -10.56 26.06
C GLU A 48 -0.91 -11.68 26.57
N THR A 49 -1.88 -12.10 25.77
CA THR A 49 -2.87 -13.12 26.14
C THR A 49 -2.45 -14.54 25.79
N GLY A 50 -1.55 -14.68 24.81
CA GLY A 50 -1.17 -15.97 24.22
C GLY A 50 -2.29 -16.63 23.41
N VAL A 51 -3.37 -15.89 23.07
CA VAL A 51 -4.53 -16.39 22.31
C VAL A 51 -4.60 -15.72 20.96
N VAL A 52 -4.60 -16.53 19.90
CA VAL A 52 -4.80 -16.11 18.52
C VAL A 52 -6.04 -16.79 17.96
N PHE A 53 -7.01 -16.03 17.48
CA PHE A 53 -8.21 -16.59 16.86
C PHE A 53 -7.96 -17.00 15.41
N VAL A 54 -8.61 -18.08 14.96
CA VAL A 54 -8.47 -18.61 13.59
C VAL A 54 -8.80 -17.56 12.51
N ASN A 55 -9.73 -16.65 12.81
CA ASN A 55 -10.13 -15.56 11.91
C ASN A 55 -9.41 -14.24 12.19
N SER A 56 -8.31 -14.25 12.96
CA SER A 56 -7.54 -13.04 13.22
C SER A 56 -6.83 -12.59 11.95
N PRO A 57 -6.88 -11.28 11.61
CA PRO A 57 -6.12 -10.72 10.50
C PRO A 57 -4.60 -10.71 10.75
N THR A 58 -4.15 -11.05 11.95
CA THR A 58 -2.73 -11.22 12.27
C THR A 58 -2.17 -12.55 11.74
N VAL A 59 -3.00 -13.55 11.51
CA VAL A 59 -2.65 -14.86 10.93
C VAL A 59 -3.24 -15.04 9.52
N ASN A 60 -4.28 -14.28 9.15
CA ASN A 60 -4.85 -14.28 7.82
C ASN A 60 -4.56 -12.94 7.15
N VAL A 61 -3.54 -12.90 6.28
CA VAL A 61 -3.16 -11.69 5.54
C VAL A 61 -3.90 -11.65 4.22
N GLY A 62 -4.67 -10.58 4.00
CA GLY A 62 -5.30 -10.31 2.72
C GLY A 62 -6.83 -10.46 2.70
N ALA A 63 -7.44 -10.08 1.57
CA ALA A 63 -8.88 -10.11 1.39
C ALA A 63 -9.41 -11.51 1.14
N LYS A 64 -10.68 -11.70 1.51
CA LYS A 64 -11.45 -12.80 0.97
C LYS A 64 -11.49 -12.70 -0.57
N ILE A 65 -11.45 -13.87 -1.20
CA ILE A 65 -11.60 -14.02 -2.65
C ILE A 65 -12.89 -13.34 -3.08
N LEU A 66 -12.80 -12.53 -4.12
CA LEU A 66 -13.93 -11.75 -4.62
C LEU A 66 -15.00 -12.69 -5.19
N PRO A 67 -16.27 -12.55 -4.82
CA PRO A 67 -17.34 -13.37 -5.38
C PRO A 67 -17.44 -13.16 -6.90
N GLY A 68 -17.44 -14.27 -7.65
CA GLY A 68 -17.63 -14.25 -9.10
C GLY A 68 -16.37 -14.38 -9.95
N LEU A 69 -15.16 -14.20 -9.38
CA LEU A 69 -13.90 -14.52 -10.04
C LEU A 69 -13.39 -15.90 -9.59
N PRO A 70 -12.79 -16.72 -10.47
CA PRO A 70 -12.23 -18.02 -10.09
C PRO A 70 -11.12 -17.87 -9.03
N GLU A 71 -11.12 -18.77 -8.04
CA GLU A 71 -10.04 -18.87 -7.06
C GLU A 71 -8.85 -19.59 -7.66
N VAL A 72 -7.63 -19.11 -7.35
CA VAL A 72 -6.36 -19.79 -7.68
C VAL A 72 -5.49 -19.91 -6.46
N ILE A 73 -4.77 -21.03 -6.38
CA ILE A 73 -3.70 -21.26 -5.39
C ILE A 73 -2.40 -20.79 -6.00
N HIS A 74 -1.65 -19.97 -5.25
CA HIS A 74 -0.39 -19.40 -5.71
C HIS A 74 0.73 -20.44 -5.80
N ASN A 75 1.63 -20.27 -6.78
CA ASN A 75 2.83 -21.10 -6.91
C ASN A 75 3.89 -20.76 -5.85
N HIS A 76 3.78 -19.58 -5.22
CA HIS A 76 4.69 -19.08 -4.18
C HIS A 76 3.93 -18.19 -3.19
N PRO A 77 4.41 -18.02 -1.95
CA PRO A 77 3.78 -17.12 -0.98
C PRO A 77 3.91 -15.66 -1.41
N MET A 78 2.78 -14.96 -1.55
CA MET A 78 2.74 -13.52 -1.86
C MET A 78 2.60 -12.72 -0.55
N LEU A 79 3.63 -12.77 0.30
CA LEU A 79 3.64 -12.13 1.60
C LEU A 79 4.05 -10.65 1.50
N SER A 80 3.76 -9.91 2.56
CA SER A 80 4.18 -8.51 2.71
C SER A 80 5.66 -8.40 3.12
N LEU A 81 6.18 -7.18 3.17
CA LEU A 81 7.48 -6.85 3.78
C LEU A 81 7.27 -6.22 5.14
N GLU A 82 8.25 -6.39 6.03
CA GLU A 82 8.31 -5.66 7.29
C GLU A 82 8.44 -4.15 7.01
N LYS A 83 7.79 -3.32 7.84
CA LYS A 83 7.83 -1.85 7.71
C LYS A 83 8.90 -1.27 8.63
N CYS A 84 9.60 -0.25 8.15
CA CYS A 84 10.49 0.59 8.95
C CYS A 84 10.21 2.07 8.69
N HIS A 85 10.69 2.92 9.59
CA HIS A 85 10.39 4.34 9.57
C HIS A 85 11.64 5.23 9.72
N SER A 86 12.83 4.62 9.75
CA SER A 86 14.08 5.36 9.83
C SER A 86 15.16 4.76 8.93
N PRO A 87 16.08 5.58 8.38
CA PRO A 87 17.21 5.09 7.61
C PRO A 87 18.13 4.15 8.42
N GLU A 88 18.22 4.34 9.74
CA GLU A 88 19.00 3.49 10.65
C GLU A 88 18.49 2.04 10.64
N GLU A 89 17.17 1.86 10.60
CA GLU A 89 16.56 0.53 10.51
C GLU A 89 16.91 -0.14 9.19
N VAL A 90 16.91 0.58 8.07
CA VAL A 90 17.34 0.07 6.77
C VAL A 90 18.82 -0.31 6.77
N VAL A 91 19.70 0.53 7.34
CA VAL A 91 21.14 0.22 7.48
C VAL A 91 21.35 -1.03 8.31
N LYS A 92 20.62 -1.17 9.42
CA LYS A 92 20.65 -2.38 10.26
C LYS A 92 20.18 -3.62 9.50
N PHE A 93 19.10 -3.48 8.72
CA PHE A 93 18.57 -4.55 7.87
C PHE A 93 19.59 -4.98 6.81
N ALA A 94 20.23 -4.02 6.13
CA ALA A 94 21.22 -4.28 5.08
C ALA A 94 22.39 -5.15 5.56
N ASN A 95 22.84 -4.93 6.79
CA ASN A 95 23.93 -5.70 7.41
C ASN A 95 25.15 -5.91 6.47
N ASN A 96 25.58 -4.83 5.83
CA ASN A 96 26.66 -4.81 4.85
C ASN A 96 26.41 -5.67 3.59
N LYS A 97 25.18 -5.92 3.23
CA LYS A 97 24.78 -6.59 1.98
C LYS A 97 24.30 -5.57 0.96
N GLU A 98 24.47 -5.93 -0.30
CA GLU A 98 23.98 -5.14 -1.43
C GLU A 98 22.44 -5.15 -1.48
N LEU A 99 21.86 -3.99 -1.74
CA LEU A 99 20.44 -3.79 -1.82
C LEU A 99 20.02 -3.19 -3.16
N VAL A 100 18.85 -3.57 -3.61
CA VAL A 100 18.09 -2.86 -4.63
C VAL A 100 17.05 -2.03 -3.92
N ALA A 101 17.10 -0.71 -4.13
CA ALA A 101 16.07 0.22 -3.71
C ALA A 101 15.08 0.41 -4.85
N SER A 102 13.78 0.43 -4.57
CA SER A 102 12.74 0.69 -5.58
C SER A 102 11.60 1.51 -5.00
N ILE A 103 10.87 2.21 -5.87
CA ILE A 103 9.63 2.87 -5.49
C ILE A 103 8.67 1.83 -4.93
N LYS A 104 8.08 2.11 -3.77
CA LYS A 104 6.95 1.35 -3.26
C LYS A 104 5.68 1.91 -3.88
N LEU A 105 5.28 1.32 -5.01
CA LEU A 105 4.06 1.71 -5.69
C LEU A 105 2.82 1.46 -4.81
N ASP A 106 1.87 2.37 -4.85
CA ASP A 106 0.59 2.26 -4.15
C ASP A 106 -0.49 1.75 -5.10
N GLY A 107 -0.54 0.44 -5.25
CA GLY A 107 -1.45 -0.27 -6.15
C GLY A 107 -1.92 -1.60 -5.57
N LEU A 108 -2.09 -2.58 -6.43
CA LEU A 108 -2.47 -3.95 -6.08
C LEU A 108 -1.44 -4.93 -6.60
N THR A 109 -0.94 -5.78 -5.72
CA THR A 109 -0.01 -6.84 -6.10
C THR A 109 -0.67 -7.84 -7.03
N VAL A 110 -0.01 -8.10 -8.14
CA VAL A 110 -0.41 -9.06 -9.19
C VAL A 110 0.78 -9.95 -9.53
N SER A 111 0.52 -11.24 -9.70
CA SER A 111 1.50 -12.20 -10.23
C SER A 111 1.09 -12.62 -11.63
N LEU A 112 2.07 -12.70 -12.54
CA LEU A 112 1.89 -13.11 -13.92
C LEU A 112 2.69 -14.38 -14.20
N LEU A 113 2.02 -15.41 -14.71
CA LEU A 113 2.62 -16.68 -15.09
C LEU A 113 2.69 -16.81 -16.62
N TYR A 114 3.89 -17.06 -17.13
CA TYR A 114 4.14 -17.36 -18.52
C TYR A 114 4.67 -18.78 -18.66
N GLU A 115 4.19 -19.48 -19.69
CA GLU A 115 4.68 -20.80 -20.11
C GLU A 115 5.17 -20.71 -21.55
N ASN A 116 6.46 -21.02 -21.74
CA ASN A 116 7.13 -20.93 -23.05
C ASN A 116 6.88 -19.57 -23.73
N GLY A 117 6.99 -18.50 -22.95
CA GLY A 117 6.84 -17.13 -23.41
C GLY A 117 5.40 -16.66 -23.63
N THR A 118 4.37 -17.47 -23.36
CA THR A 118 2.97 -17.05 -23.49
C THR A 118 2.36 -16.82 -22.11
N LEU A 119 1.66 -15.68 -21.92
CA LEU A 119 0.90 -15.41 -20.68
C LEU A 119 -0.24 -16.44 -20.58
N VAL A 120 -0.20 -17.23 -19.50
CA VAL A 120 -1.22 -18.26 -19.21
C VAL A 120 -2.09 -17.89 -18.04
N ARG A 121 -1.58 -17.09 -17.06
CA ARG A 121 -2.37 -16.68 -15.90
C ARG A 121 -1.88 -15.35 -15.33
N GLY A 122 -2.84 -14.53 -14.88
CA GLY A 122 -2.63 -13.39 -14.00
C GLY A 122 -3.49 -13.53 -12.77
N GLU A 123 -2.93 -13.27 -11.58
CA GLU A 123 -3.62 -13.52 -10.32
C GLU A 123 -3.38 -12.39 -9.32
N THR A 124 -4.39 -12.06 -8.51
CA THR A 124 -4.26 -11.13 -7.40
C THR A 124 -3.62 -11.81 -6.20
N ARG A 125 -2.96 -11.03 -5.32
CA ARG A 125 -2.35 -11.55 -4.09
C ARG A 125 -3.34 -12.31 -3.19
N GLY A 126 -4.60 -11.85 -3.09
CA GLY A 126 -5.58 -12.43 -2.17
C GLY A 126 -5.06 -12.46 -0.73
N ASP A 127 -5.10 -13.63 -0.09
CA ASP A 127 -4.61 -13.85 1.28
C ASP A 127 -3.10 -14.21 1.36
N GLY A 128 -2.41 -14.17 0.22
CA GLY A 128 -0.99 -14.51 0.11
C GLY A 128 -0.72 -15.98 -0.18
N THR A 129 -1.70 -16.87 -0.04
CA THR A 129 -1.63 -18.30 -0.43
C THR A 129 -2.54 -18.60 -1.60
N LYS A 130 -3.61 -17.86 -1.74
CA LYS A 130 -4.58 -17.95 -2.82
C LYS A 130 -5.19 -16.59 -3.14
N GLY A 131 -5.55 -16.38 -4.38
CA GLY A 131 -6.14 -15.15 -4.88
C GLY A 131 -7.21 -15.40 -5.94
N ASN A 132 -7.50 -14.40 -6.75
CA ASN A 132 -8.42 -14.50 -7.86
C ASN A 132 -7.66 -14.58 -9.19
N ASP A 133 -8.14 -15.43 -10.10
CA ASP A 133 -7.74 -15.40 -11.50
C ASP A 133 -8.32 -14.14 -12.16
N ILE A 134 -7.43 -13.28 -12.61
CA ILE A 134 -7.73 -12.02 -13.30
C ILE A 134 -7.10 -12.01 -14.71
N THR A 135 -6.84 -13.16 -15.30
CA THR A 135 -6.16 -13.28 -16.60
C THR A 135 -6.83 -12.44 -17.67
N GLU A 136 -8.16 -12.45 -17.73
CA GLU A 136 -8.90 -11.66 -18.72
C GLU A 136 -8.83 -10.14 -18.44
N HIS A 137 -8.68 -9.72 -17.18
CA HIS A 137 -8.41 -8.32 -16.82
C HIS A 137 -7.00 -7.92 -17.28
N ILE A 138 -5.99 -8.77 -17.01
CA ILE A 138 -4.59 -8.53 -17.38
C ILE A 138 -4.44 -8.31 -18.89
N LYS A 139 -5.18 -9.04 -19.71
CA LYS A 139 -5.16 -8.85 -21.18
C LYS A 139 -5.67 -7.48 -21.62
N ARG A 140 -6.24 -6.69 -20.72
CA ARG A 140 -6.75 -5.33 -20.96
C ARG A 140 -5.85 -4.24 -20.36
N PHE A 141 -4.76 -4.62 -19.68
CA PHE A 141 -3.78 -3.65 -19.20
C PHE A 141 -3.04 -2.99 -20.36
N LEU A 142 -2.57 -1.76 -20.15
CA LEU A 142 -1.93 -0.98 -21.22
C LEU A 142 -0.56 -1.53 -21.63
N ASN A 143 0.15 -2.22 -20.73
CA ASN A 143 1.59 -2.49 -20.85
C ASN A 143 2.01 -3.92 -20.55
N VAL A 144 1.09 -4.86 -20.36
CA VAL A 144 1.46 -6.26 -20.11
C VAL A 144 1.74 -6.97 -21.43
N PRO A 145 2.95 -7.51 -21.66
CA PRO A 145 3.25 -8.29 -22.84
C PRO A 145 2.52 -9.65 -22.79
N LEU A 146 1.70 -9.96 -23.78
CA LEU A 146 1.03 -11.26 -23.86
C LEU A 146 1.97 -12.39 -24.30
N LYS A 147 3.12 -12.04 -24.90
CA LYS A 147 4.20 -12.94 -25.29
C LYS A 147 5.54 -12.31 -24.97
N ILE A 148 6.45 -13.11 -24.43
CA ILE A 148 7.84 -12.74 -24.13
C ILE A 148 8.79 -13.73 -24.78
N ASN A 149 10.03 -13.33 -25.03
CA ASN A 149 11.04 -14.22 -25.61
C ASN A 149 11.76 -15.01 -24.49
N LYS A 150 11.04 -15.90 -23.81
CA LYS A 150 11.55 -16.74 -22.71
C LYS A 150 10.98 -18.15 -22.84
N SER A 151 11.81 -19.17 -22.75
CA SER A 151 11.39 -20.58 -22.72
C SER A 151 11.18 -21.05 -21.28
N GLY A 152 10.37 -22.09 -21.11
CA GLY A 152 10.03 -22.63 -19.79
C GLY A 152 9.05 -21.76 -19.04
N THR A 153 9.00 -21.94 -17.72
CA THR A 153 8.16 -21.18 -16.80
C THR A 153 8.82 -19.85 -16.45
N TYR A 154 8.06 -18.76 -16.49
CA TYR A 154 8.51 -17.45 -16.04
C TYR A 154 7.40 -16.81 -15.19
N ILE A 155 7.72 -16.52 -13.93
CA ILE A 155 6.79 -15.90 -12.99
C ILE A 155 7.33 -14.55 -12.57
N VAL A 156 6.53 -13.50 -12.76
CA VAL A 156 6.88 -12.14 -12.41
C VAL A 156 5.80 -11.51 -11.54
N ASP A 157 6.22 -11.00 -10.39
CA ASP A 157 5.39 -10.25 -9.47
C ASP A 157 5.54 -8.75 -9.73
N GLY A 158 4.45 -8.02 -9.60
CA GLY A 158 4.42 -6.58 -9.83
C GLY A 158 3.24 -5.91 -9.16
N GLU A 159 3.12 -4.63 -9.42
CA GLU A 159 2.03 -3.82 -8.92
C GLU A 159 1.16 -3.33 -10.06
N ALA A 160 -0.14 -3.54 -9.95
CA ALA A 160 -1.14 -2.95 -10.84
C ALA A 160 -1.53 -1.58 -10.30
N ILE A 161 -1.27 -0.54 -11.09
CA ILE A 161 -1.51 0.86 -10.71
C ILE A 161 -2.31 1.62 -11.77
N ILE A 162 -2.83 2.76 -11.37
CA ILE A 162 -3.30 3.86 -12.23
C ILE A 162 -2.44 5.06 -11.89
N THR A 163 -1.82 5.70 -12.90
CA THR A 163 -0.97 6.88 -12.67
C THR A 163 -1.80 8.05 -12.13
N ASP A 164 -1.13 9.02 -11.50
CA ASP A 164 -1.82 10.19 -10.94
C ASP A 164 -2.52 11.01 -12.03
N GLU A 165 -1.93 11.12 -13.23
CA GLU A 165 -2.53 11.76 -14.38
C GLU A 165 -3.79 11.05 -14.85
N ASP A 166 -3.72 9.72 -15.06
CA ASP A 166 -4.86 8.91 -15.48
C ASP A 166 -5.97 8.93 -14.41
N PHE A 167 -5.59 8.87 -13.12
CA PHE A 167 -6.53 8.99 -12.01
C PHE A 167 -7.26 10.33 -12.01
N ALA A 168 -6.54 11.43 -12.17
CA ALA A 168 -7.14 12.76 -12.22
C ALA A 168 -8.11 12.93 -13.39
N GLU A 169 -7.79 12.31 -14.56
CA GLU A 169 -8.67 12.32 -15.72
C GLU A 169 -9.94 11.48 -15.52
N ILE A 170 -9.80 10.27 -14.98
CA ILE A 170 -10.91 9.32 -14.80
C ILE A 170 -11.83 9.78 -13.65
N ASN A 171 -11.25 10.28 -12.57
CA ASN A 171 -11.96 10.62 -11.33
C ASN A 171 -12.48 12.07 -11.27
N LYS A 172 -12.77 12.69 -12.42
CA LYS A 172 -13.28 14.08 -12.48
C LYS A 172 -14.54 14.32 -11.63
N ASN A 173 -15.32 13.29 -11.41
CA ASN A 173 -16.54 13.35 -10.61
C ASN A 173 -16.31 13.08 -9.11
N GLY A 174 -15.07 12.74 -8.69
CA GLY A 174 -14.73 12.49 -7.29
C GLY A 174 -15.34 11.21 -6.71
N GLU A 175 -15.57 10.19 -7.54
CA GLU A 175 -16.17 8.91 -7.11
C GLU A 175 -15.22 8.05 -6.27
N PHE A 176 -13.90 8.17 -6.50
CA PHE A 176 -12.88 7.38 -5.85
C PHE A 176 -11.99 8.25 -4.96
N LYS A 177 -11.57 7.72 -3.81
CA LYS A 177 -10.72 8.46 -2.85
C LYS A 177 -9.27 8.61 -3.33
N ASN A 178 -8.73 7.59 -3.99
CA ASN A 178 -7.36 7.56 -4.52
C ASN A 178 -7.23 6.56 -5.69
N SER A 179 -6.09 6.58 -6.38
CA SER A 179 -5.78 5.73 -7.53
C SER A 179 -5.80 4.24 -7.18
N ARG A 180 -5.35 3.86 -5.97
CA ARG A 180 -5.37 2.49 -5.48
C ARG A 180 -6.80 1.95 -5.33
N ASN A 181 -7.73 2.76 -4.79
CA ASN A 181 -9.14 2.35 -4.67
C ASN A 181 -9.80 2.17 -6.05
N LEU A 182 -9.47 3.04 -6.99
CA LEU A 182 -9.92 2.88 -8.38
C LEU A 182 -9.36 1.60 -9.01
N ALA A 183 -8.07 1.29 -8.81
CA ALA A 183 -7.44 0.06 -9.27
C ALA A 183 -8.11 -1.19 -8.65
N ALA A 184 -8.34 -1.18 -7.32
CA ALA A 184 -9.02 -2.25 -6.59
C ALA A 184 -10.45 -2.49 -7.13
N GLY A 185 -11.23 -1.41 -7.24
CA GLY A 185 -12.57 -1.48 -7.82
C GLY A 185 -12.56 -1.98 -9.28
N THR A 186 -11.50 -1.69 -10.03
CA THR A 186 -11.36 -2.15 -11.42
C THR A 186 -11.09 -3.65 -11.53
N LEU A 187 -10.22 -4.19 -10.67
CA LEU A 187 -9.93 -5.63 -10.67
C LEU A 187 -11.05 -6.47 -10.06
N SER A 188 -12.01 -5.83 -9.40
CA SER A 188 -13.16 -6.49 -8.77
C SER A 188 -14.35 -6.67 -9.69
N VAL A 189 -14.42 -5.95 -10.83
CA VAL A 189 -15.56 -6.04 -11.73
C VAL A 189 -15.49 -7.28 -12.62
N LEU A 190 -16.64 -7.88 -12.92
CA LEU A 190 -16.73 -9.02 -13.84
C LEU A 190 -16.65 -8.60 -15.31
N ASP A 191 -17.07 -7.38 -15.62
CA ASP A 191 -17.00 -6.82 -16.98
C ASP A 191 -15.61 -6.25 -17.25
N THR A 192 -14.78 -7.01 -17.93
CA THR A 192 -13.39 -6.61 -18.26
C THR A 192 -13.31 -5.43 -19.23
N SER A 193 -14.39 -5.02 -19.89
CA SER A 193 -14.39 -3.83 -20.75
C SER A 193 -14.09 -2.54 -19.96
N VAL A 194 -14.48 -2.52 -18.69
CA VAL A 194 -14.21 -1.42 -17.76
C VAL A 194 -12.69 -1.23 -17.52
N VAL A 195 -11.91 -2.33 -17.53
CA VAL A 195 -10.44 -2.28 -17.31
C VAL A 195 -9.75 -1.42 -18.38
N SER A 196 -10.14 -1.60 -19.65
CA SER A 196 -9.58 -0.82 -20.76
C SER A 196 -9.83 0.69 -20.63
N GLN A 197 -10.96 1.08 -20.02
CA GLN A 197 -11.33 2.48 -19.81
C GLN A 197 -10.57 3.11 -18.62
N ARG A 198 -10.14 2.28 -17.67
CA ARG A 198 -9.50 2.72 -16.42
C ARG A 198 -7.97 2.68 -16.47
N ARG A 199 -7.38 2.35 -17.64
CA ARG A 199 -5.96 2.51 -17.96
C ARG A 199 -4.99 1.89 -16.93
N LEU A 200 -5.31 0.69 -16.41
CA LEU A 200 -4.41 -0.02 -15.51
C LEU A 200 -3.08 -0.35 -16.20
N ARG A 201 -2.00 -0.21 -15.45
CA ARG A 201 -0.64 -0.57 -15.84
C ARG A 201 -0.04 -1.51 -14.81
N PHE A 202 0.84 -2.39 -15.26
CA PHE A 202 1.60 -3.31 -14.44
C PHE A 202 3.08 -2.88 -14.41
N PHE A 203 3.67 -2.84 -13.23
CA PHE A 203 5.09 -2.60 -13.03
C PHE A 203 5.70 -3.79 -12.30
N ALA A 204 6.59 -4.53 -12.97
CA ALA A 204 7.30 -5.65 -12.38
C ALA A 204 8.26 -5.18 -11.29
N TRP A 205 8.28 -5.88 -10.15
CA TRP A 205 9.20 -5.58 -9.04
C TRP A 205 9.94 -6.83 -8.51
N ASP A 206 9.62 -8.03 -8.99
CA ASP A 206 10.38 -9.25 -8.70
C ASP A 206 10.18 -10.29 -9.80
N VAL A 207 11.19 -11.13 -10.01
CA VAL A 207 11.12 -12.32 -10.85
C VAL A 207 11.25 -13.54 -9.95
N ILE A 208 10.14 -14.25 -9.78
CA ILE A 208 10.02 -15.37 -8.84
C ILE A 208 10.62 -16.66 -9.39
N GLU A 209 10.40 -16.90 -10.69
CA GLU A 209 10.90 -18.07 -11.41
C GLU A 209 11.36 -17.68 -12.82
N GLY A 210 12.38 -18.35 -13.32
CA GLY A 210 12.94 -18.13 -14.66
C GLY A 210 14.05 -17.07 -14.71
N GLY A 211 14.37 -16.40 -13.60
CA GLY A 211 15.47 -15.45 -13.47
C GLY A 211 16.77 -16.06 -12.92
N GLY A 212 17.80 -15.22 -12.76
CA GLY A 212 19.07 -15.53 -12.11
C GLY A 212 19.09 -15.23 -10.60
N ASN A 213 20.29 -15.10 -10.02
CA ASN A 213 20.46 -14.86 -8.57
C ASN A 213 20.61 -13.37 -8.18
N SER A 214 20.58 -12.43 -9.12
CA SER A 214 20.60 -11.00 -8.85
C SER A 214 19.23 -10.39 -9.14
N LEU A 215 18.62 -9.71 -8.17
CA LEU A 215 17.35 -9.01 -8.36
C LEU A 215 17.48 -7.89 -9.39
N ASN A 216 18.57 -7.11 -9.34
CA ASN A 216 18.84 -6.05 -10.29
C ASN A 216 18.92 -6.56 -11.72
N ASP A 217 19.65 -7.67 -11.92
CA ASP A 217 19.80 -8.27 -13.25
C ASP A 217 18.47 -8.85 -13.76
N ASN A 218 17.69 -9.47 -12.88
CA ASN A 218 16.37 -10.00 -13.20
C ASN A 218 15.39 -8.89 -13.62
N LEU A 219 15.42 -7.74 -12.94
CA LEU A 219 14.58 -6.60 -13.31
C LEU A 219 15.03 -6.01 -14.67
N ASN A 220 16.33 -5.95 -14.93
CA ASN A 220 16.83 -5.52 -16.22
C ASN A 220 16.44 -6.51 -17.34
N GLU A 221 16.55 -7.82 -17.10
CA GLU A 221 16.06 -8.84 -18.05
C GLU A 221 14.54 -8.71 -18.28
N ALA A 222 13.74 -8.50 -17.23
CA ALA A 222 12.31 -8.28 -17.38
C ALA A 222 12.01 -7.07 -18.29
N LYS A 223 12.77 -5.99 -18.16
CA LYS A 223 12.65 -4.83 -19.05
C LYS A 223 12.99 -5.17 -20.50
N GLU A 224 14.03 -5.96 -20.75
CA GLU A 224 14.38 -6.45 -22.09
C GLU A 224 13.31 -7.39 -22.67
N LEU A 225 12.57 -8.12 -21.83
CA LEU A 225 11.45 -8.95 -22.22
C LEU A 225 10.16 -8.15 -22.50
N GLY A 226 10.18 -6.83 -22.28
CA GLY A 226 9.07 -5.92 -22.61
C GLY A 226 8.15 -5.55 -21.46
N PHE A 227 8.52 -5.86 -20.21
CA PHE A 227 7.79 -5.36 -19.05
C PHE A 227 8.18 -3.92 -18.72
N ASP A 228 7.23 -3.13 -18.29
CA ASP A 228 7.55 -1.98 -17.46
C ASP A 228 7.99 -2.48 -16.09
N VAL A 229 9.12 -1.97 -15.61
CA VAL A 229 9.73 -2.38 -14.35
C VAL A 229 9.66 -1.20 -13.38
N VAL A 230 9.40 -1.48 -12.13
CA VAL A 230 9.44 -0.44 -11.10
C VAL A 230 10.76 0.31 -11.17
N PRO A 231 10.78 1.65 -11.15
CA PRO A 231 12.01 2.41 -11.05
C PRO A 231 12.81 1.95 -9.83
N HIS A 232 14.06 1.54 -10.07
CA HIS A 232 14.91 0.95 -9.06
C HIS A 232 16.35 1.41 -9.21
N TRP A 233 17.08 1.36 -8.12
CA TRP A 233 18.46 1.77 -8.00
C TRP A 233 19.24 0.68 -7.27
N PHE A 234 20.27 0.19 -7.93
CA PHE A 234 21.18 -0.79 -7.33
C PHE A 234 22.20 -0.06 -6.45
N ASN A 235 22.26 -0.42 -5.19
CA ASN A 235 23.24 0.12 -4.25
C ASN A 235 24.26 -0.98 -3.90
N ASN A 236 25.44 -0.87 -4.49
CA ASN A 236 26.60 -1.73 -4.22
C ASN A 236 27.50 -1.17 -3.11
N ASP A 237 27.16 -0.02 -2.50
CA ASP A 237 27.88 0.51 -1.35
C ASP A 237 27.44 -0.24 -0.07
N THR A 238 28.28 -1.16 0.36
CA THR A 238 28.05 -1.91 1.61
C THR A 238 28.27 -1.08 2.88
N ALA A 239 28.82 0.12 2.74
CA ALA A 239 29.03 1.07 3.83
C ALA A 239 27.91 2.12 3.91
N LEU A 240 26.65 1.68 3.83
CA LEU A 240 25.48 2.55 3.92
C LEU A 240 25.53 3.41 5.20
N SER A 241 25.40 4.72 5.04
CA SER A 241 25.21 5.64 6.15
C SER A 241 23.74 6.13 6.19
N PRO A 242 23.15 6.32 7.40
CA PRO A 242 21.77 6.82 7.49
C PRO A 242 21.57 8.14 6.74
N LYS A 243 22.55 9.05 6.80
CA LYS A 243 22.48 10.35 6.12
C LYS A 243 22.42 10.22 4.59
N ASN A 244 23.27 9.38 3.99
CA ASN A 244 23.29 9.18 2.55
C ASN A 244 22.01 8.46 2.11
N LEU A 245 21.55 7.51 2.92
CA LEU A 245 20.33 6.77 2.65
C LEU A 245 19.09 7.68 2.69
N GLN A 246 19.02 8.64 3.63
CA GLN A 246 17.92 9.61 3.65
C GLN A 246 17.87 10.42 2.35
N SER A 247 19.00 10.92 1.87
CA SER A 247 19.03 11.65 0.59
C SER A 247 18.59 10.79 -0.61
N SER A 248 18.91 9.49 -0.58
CA SER A 248 18.44 8.54 -1.60
C SER A 248 16.94 8.30 -1.51
N ILE A 249 16.40 8.20 -0.30
CA ILE A 249 14.96 8.06 -0.04
C ILE A 249 14.22 9.30 -0.56
N ASP A 250 14.70 10.50 -0.22
CA ASP A 250 14.10 11.77 -0.68
C ASP A 250 14.08 11.83 -2.20
N TYR A 251 15.19 11.47 -2.85
CA TYR A 251 15.28 11.38 -4.31
C TYR A 251 14.23 10.41 -4.91
N VAL A 252 13.98 9.26 -4.29
CA VAL A 252 12.98 8.30 -4.77
C VAL A 252 11.57 8.88 -4.73
N PHE A 253 11.23 9.64 -3.68
CA PHE A 253 9.94 10.31 -3.57
C PHE A 253 9.78 11.42 -4.61
N ASP A 254 10.81 12.26 -4.79
CA ASP A 254 10.82 13.32 -5.80
C ASP A 254 10.64 12.72 -7.20
N TYR A 255 11.40 11.68 -7.52
CA TYR A 255 11.27 10.96 -8.80
C TYR A 255 9.86 10.39 -9.01
N ALA A 256 9.26 9.74 -7.99
CA ALA A 256 7.92 9.18 -8.11
C ALA A 256 6.88 10.29 -8.38
N SER A 257 7.03 11.45 -7.72
CA SER A 257 6.16 12.62 -7.91
C SER A 257 6.29 13.19 -9.31
N ASP A 258 7.52 13.34 -9.82
CA ASP A 258 7.78 13.89 -11.16
C ASP A 258 7.24 12.99 -12.27
N GLU A 259 7.30 11.67 -12.08
CA GLU A 259 6.77 10.67 -13.03
C GLU A 259 5.28 10.37 -12.82
N GLY A 260 4.61 11.01 -11.86
CA GLY A 260 3.20 10.80 -11.58
C GLY A 260 2.87 9.37 -11.15
N LEU A 261 3.80 8.71 -10.44
CA LEU A 261 3.64 7.35 -9.95
C LEU A 261 3.11 7.37 -8.51
N PRO A 262 1.97 6.69 -8.22
CA PRO A 262 1.46 6.61 -6.85
C PRO A 262 2.47 5.86 -5.97
N CYS A 263 3.02 6.55 -4.97
CA CYS A 263 4.10 6.05 -4.12
C CYS A 263 3.73 6.20 -2.64
N ASP A 264 3.93 5.15 -1.83
CA ASP A 264 3.71 5.17 -0.39
C ASP A 264 4.97 4.85 0.43
N GLY A 265 6.13 4.75 -0.23
CA GLY A 265 7.38 4.43 0.43
C GLY A 265 8.51 4.00 -0.52
N VAL A 266 9.55 3.43 0.05
CA VAL A 266 10.68 2.86 -0.67
C VAL A 266 10.87 1.41 -0.22
N VAL A 267 11.00 0.49 -1.16
CA VAL A 267 11.32 -0.91 -0.86
C VAL A 267 12.82 -1.12 -1.00
N PHE A 268 13.43 -1.77 -0.03
CA PHE A 268 14.80 -2.24 -0.06
C PHE A 268 14.80 -3.75 -0.01
N LYS A 269 15.36 -4.41 -1.03
CA LYS A 269 15.50 -5.87 -1.10
C LYS A 269 16.96 -6.26 -1.31
N PHE A 270 17.36 -7.40 -0.76
CA PHE A 270 18.68 -7.93 -1.08
C PHE A 270 18.78 -8.25 -2.56
N ASP A 271 19.91 -7.85 -3.19
CA ASP A 271 20.16 -8.20 -4.57
C ASP A 271 20.41 -9.69 -4.73
N ASP A 272 21.15 -10.32 -3.80
CA ASP A 272 21.38 -11.77 -3.75
C ASP A 272 20.09 -12.49 -3.34
N ILE A 273 19.41 -13.09 -4.33
CA ILE A 273 18.12 -13.76 -4.18
C ILE A 273 18.24 -15.01 -3.31
N GLU A 274 19.32 -15.79 -3.46
CA GLU A 274 19.53 -16.99 -2.65
C GLU A 274 19.76 -16.63 -1.18
N TYR A 275 20.54 -15.59 -0.91
CA TYR A 275 20.68 -15.05 0.44
C TYR A 275 19.32 -14.60 0.99
N GLY A 276 18.57 -13.82 0.24
CA GLY A 276 17.23 -13.36 0.64
C GLY A 276 16.29 -14.52 0.98
N LYS A 277 16.24 -15.55 0.13
CA LYS A 277 15.45 -16.78 0.36
C LYS A 277 15.90 -17.55 1.60
N SER A 278 17.22 -17.57 1.88
CA SER A 278 17.77 -18.26 3.05
C SER A 278 17.30 -17.68 4.39
N LEU A 279 16.91 -16.42 4.43
CA LEU A 279 16.39 -15.75 5.62
C LEU A 279 14.95 -16.21 5.96
N GLY A 280 14.25 -16.82 4.98
CA GLY A 280 12.89 -17.32 5.12
C GLY A 280 11.85 -16.22 5.25
N ALA A 281 10.77 -16.53 5.97
CA ALA A 281 9.64 -15.64 6.20
C ALA A 281 9.13 -15.80 7.63
N THR A 282 8.40 -14.80 8.09
CA THR A 282 7.48 -14.93 9.23
C THR A 282 6.11 -15.41 8.71
N SER A 283 5.11 -15.51 9.56
CA SER A 283 3.73 -15.77 9.13
C SER A 283 3.18 -14.71 8.16
N HIS A 284 3.76 -13.49 8.14
CA HIS A 284 3.22 -12.34 7.39
C HIS A 284 4.21 -11.66 6.46
N HIS A 285 5.51 -11.76 6.74
CA HIS A 285 6.53 -10.98 6.03
C HIS A 285 7.63 -11.86 5.50
N LEU A 286 8.01 -11.60 4.23
CA LEU A 286 9.28 -12.08 3.69
C LEU A 286 10.42 -11.32 4.37
N LYS A 287 11.52 -12.01 4.67
CA LYS A 287 12.72 -11.41 5.27
C LYS A 287 13.76 -10.97 4.24
N ASN A 288 13.47 -11.12 2.96
CA ASN A 288 14.36 -10.72 1.86
C ASN A 288 14.32 -9.23 1.54
N GLY A 289 13.46 -8.46 2.23
CA GLY A 289 13.31 -7.03 2.00
C GLY A 289 12.65 -6.32 3.18
N ILE A 290 12.71 -4.99 3.16
CA ILE A 290 12.08 -4.10 4.13
C ILE A 290 11.44 -2.91 3.40
N ALA A 291 10.29 -2.45 3.88
CA ALA A 291 9.56 -1.33 3.30
C ALA A 291 9.70 -0.09 4.18
N TYR A 292 10.48 0.89 3.72
CA TYR A 292 10.53 2.20 4.36
C TYR A 292 9.25 2.97 4.06
N LYS A 293 8.58 3.43 5.11
CA LYS A 293 7.45 4.34 5.02
C LYS A 293 7.73 5.59 5.82
N VAL A 294 7.40 6.75 5.25
CA VAL A 294 7.49 8.01 5.99
C VAL A 294 6.62 7.91 7.23
N LYS A 295 7.20 8.20 8.39
CA LYS A 295 6.43 8.33 9.62
C LYS A 295 5.65 9.64 9.53
N ASN A 296 4.34 9.56 9.45
CA ASN A 296 3.51 10.74 9.57
C ASN A 296 3.62 11.24 11.02
N GLU A 297 4.45 12.25 11.26
CA GLU A 297 4.46 12.93 12.55
C GLU A 297 3.13 13.66 12.73
N ILE A 298 2.52 13.48 13.90
CA ILE A 298 1.27 14.15 14.25
C ILE A 298 1.62 15.35 15.10
N TYR A 299 1.19 16.52 14.66
CA TYR A 299 1.38 17.80 15.34
C TYR A 299 0.08 18.22 16.00
N GLU A 300 0.10 18.47 17.29
CA GLU A 300 -1.06 18.96 18.00
C GLU A 300 -1.27 20.46 17.75
N THR A 301 -2.50 20.85 17.50
CA THR A 301 -2.90 22.26 17.32
C THR A 301 -4.33 22.48 17.82
N ARG A 302 -4.82 23.72 17.75
CA ARG A 302 -6.18 24.07 18.18
C ARG A 302 -7.08 24.35 17.01
N LEU A 303 -8.25 23.70 16.99
CA LEU A 303 -9.30 23.98 16.03
C LEU A 303 -9.85 25.39 16.25
N LEU A 304 -9.89 26.18 15.19
CA LEU A 304 -10.42 27.55 15.22
C LEU A 304 -11.84 27.62 14.64
N ASP A 305 -12.10 26.85 13.56
CA ASP A 305 -13.38 26.85 12.86
C ASP A 305 -13.52 25.61 11.98
N ILE A 306 -14.72 25.36 11.49
CA ILE A 306 -15.00 24.43 10.38
C ILE A 306 -15.62 25.22 9.23
N ASP A 307 -14.85 25.38 8.16
CA ASP A 307 -15.36 25.98 6.92
C ASP A 307 -16.16 24.94 6.11
N TRP A 308 -17.31 25.38 5.63
CA TRP A 308 -18.20 24.54 4.85
C TRP A 308 -18.23 24.99 3.39
N THR A 309 -17.84 24.12 2.49
CA THR A 309 -17.91 24.37 1.05
C THR A 309 -18.99 23.50 0.41
N VAL A 310 -19.76 24.10 -0.50
CA VAL A 310 -20.77 23.39 -1.28
C VAL A 310 -20.25 23.19 -2.68
N GLY A 311 -20.04 21.95 -3.08
CA GLY A 311 -19.61 21.56 -4.42
C GLY A 311 -20.70 21.77 -5.48
N LYS A 312 -20.31 21.72 -6.74
CA LYS A 312 -21.19 21.95 -7.92
C LYS A 312 -22.45 21.08 -7.94
N PHE A 313 -22.41 19.92 -7.29
CA PHE A 313 -23.52 18.96 -7.22
C PHE A 313 -24.22 18.94 -5.85
N GLY A 314 -24.05 19.99 -5.03
CA GLY A 314 -24.66 20.08 -3.70
C GLY A 314 -23.96 19.28 -2.60
N GLN A 315 -22.82 18.68 -2.88
CA GLN A 315 -22.00 17.98 -1.87
C GLN A 315 -21.40 18.98 -0.90
N ILE A 316 -21.57 18.74 0.39
CA ILE A 316 -21.01 19.58 1.48
C ILE A 316 -19.70 18.96 1.95
N THR A 317 -18.61 19.74 1.88
CA THR A 317 -17.29 19.34 2.32
C THR A 317 -16.82 20.21 3.48
N PRO A 318 -16.67 19.66 4.70
CA PRO A 318 -16.09 20.38 5.82
C PRO A 318 -14.56 20.46 5.69
N THR A 319 -14.00 21.60 6.08
CA THR A 319 -12.55 21.86 6.14
C THR A 319 -12.21 22.39 7.53
N ALA A 320 -11.37 21.69 8.27
CA ALA A 320 -10.86 22.17 9.55
C ALA A 320 -9.95 23.39 9.33
N VAL A 321 -10.20 24.45 10.08
CA VAL A 321 -9.33 25.62 10.20
C VAL A 321 -8.73 25.62 11.60
N PHE A 322 -7.40 25.71 11.73
CA PHE A 322 -6.70 25.55 12.99
C PHE A 322 -5.50 26.49 13.11
N GLU A 323 -4.99 26.66 14.33
CA GLU A 323 -3.76 27.42 14.56
C GLU A 323 -2.63 26.84 13.70
N SER A 324 -1.89 27.71 13.02
CA SER A 324 -0.86 27.27 12.07
C SER A 324 0.21 26.41 12.73
N VAL A 325 0.53 25.27 12.10
CA VAL A 325 1.63 24.38 12.47
C VAL A 325 2.64 24.32 11.35
N GLU A 326 3.92 24.27 11.70
CA GLU A 326 5.00 24.07 10.75
C GLU A 326 5.27 22.57 10.60
N ILE A 327 5.04 22.04 9.40
CA ILE A 327 5.29 20.64 9.05
C ILE A 327 6.16 20.60 7.79
N ASP A 328 7.35 20.00 7.90
CA ASP A 328 8.33 19.90 6.79
C ASP A 328 8.60 21.25 6.11
N GLY A 329 8.81 22.32 6.91
CA GLY A 329 9.07 23.66 6.39
C GLY A 329 7.90 24.35 5.70
N SER A 330 6.69 23.80 5.83
CA SER A 330 5.45 24.40 5.32
C SER A 330 4.52 24.78 6.46
N SER A 331 3.98 26.00 6.42
CA SER A 331 3.01 26.49 7.38
C SER A 331 1.61 26.02 6.97
N ILE A 332 0.96 25.23 7.80
CA ILE A 332 -0.34 24.61 7.52
C ILE A 332 -1.35 25.05 8.56
N SER A 333 -2.51 25.51 8.11
CA SER A 333 -3.62 25.99 8.97
C SER A 333 -5.00 25.45 8.54
N ARG A 334 -5.04 24.58 7.52
CA ARG A 334 -6.30 24.04 6.96
C ARG A 334 -6.11 22.60 6.51
N ALA A 335 -7.11 21.75 6.78
CA ALA A 335 -7.15 20.39 6.27
C ALA A 335 -8.59 19.96 5.95
N SER A 336 -8.79 19.29 4.82
CA SER A 336 -10.10 18.75 4.45
C SER A 336 -10.49 17.60 5.36
N LEU A 337 -11.76 17.56 5.76
CA LEU A 337 -12.38 16.47 6.51
C LEU A 337 -13.24 15.57 5.60
N ALA A 338 -13.05 15.69 4.30
CA ALA A 338 -13.69 14.90 3.24
C ALA A 338 -15.24 15.04 3.23
N ASN A 339 -15.93 14.61 4.28
CA ASN A 339 -17.39 14.69 4.43
C ASN A 339 -17.79 14.74 5.92
N ILE A 340 -19.09 14.90 6.19
CA ILE A 340 -19.62 15.03 7.55
C ILE A 340 -19.35 13.78 8.39
N SER A 341 -19.51 12.59 7.82
CA SER A 341 -19.29 11.34 8.57
C SER A 341 -17.84 11.18 9.01
N VAL A 342 -16.89 11.52 8.13
CA VAL A 342 -15.45 11.52 8.48
C VAL A 342 -15.15 12.58 9.54
N MET A 343 -15.76 13.75 9.46
CA MET A 343 -15.61 14.80 10.47
C MET A 343 -16.10 14.31 11.85
N GLU A 344 -17.29 13.74 11.92
CA GLU A 344 -17.88 13.22 13.16
C GLU A 344 -17.04 12.05 13.74
N GLU A 345 -16.55 11.17 12.89
CA GLU A 345 -15.67 10.08 13.31
C GLU A 345 -14.37 10.62 13.91
N THR A 346 -13.73 11.59 13.23
CA THR A 346 -12.41 12.12 13.58
C THR A 346 -12.48 13.09 14.77
N LEU A 347 -13.43 14.02 14.76
CA LEU A 347 -13.53 15.11 15.74
C LEU A 347 -14.65 14.92 16.78
N GLY A 348 -15.63 14.04 16.50
CA GLY A 348 -16.87 13.98 17.24
C GLY A 348 -17.75 15.21 16.93
N HIS A 349 -18.19 15.90 17.97
CA HIS A 349 -18.81 17.23 17.84
C HIS A 349 -17.74 18.30 17.92
N PRO A 350 -17.27 18.86 16.78
CA PRO A 350 -16.18 19.82 16.79
C PRO A 350 -16.55 21.11 17.52
N TYR A 351 -15.59 21.68 18.26
CA TYR A 351 -15.75 22.95 18.99
C TYR A 351 -14.49 23.80 18.89
N VAL A 352 -14.64 25.09 18.94
CA VAL A 352 -13.53 26.05 18.90
C VAL A 352 -12.60 25.82 20.10
N GLY A 353 -11.31 25.71 19.84
CA GLY A 353 -10.29 25.40 20.85
C GLY A 353 -10.06 23.90 21.10
N GLN A 354 -10.78 23.01 20.40
CA GLN A 354 -10.51 21.56 20.46
C GLN A 354 -9.06 21.28 20.05
N ILE A 355 -8.38 20.46 20.84
CA ILE A 355 -7.06 19.95 20.47
C ILE A 355 -7.26 18.92 19.37
N ILE A 356 -6.56 19.10 18.25
CA ILE A 356 -6.57 18.19 17.11
C ILE A 356 -5.15 17.78 16.75
N GLY A 357 -4.98 16.54 16.31
CA GLY A 357 -3.73 16.05 15.74
C GLY A 357 -3.77 16.24 14.22
N VAL A 358 -2.77 16.88 13.66
CA VAL A 358 -2.61 17.13 12.21
C VAL A 358 -1.33 16.50 11.72
N SER A 359 -1.41 15.79 10.60
CA SER A 359 -0.25 15.25 9.88
C SER A 359 -0.21 15.76 8.45
N LYS A 360 0.90 15.53 7.76
CA LYS A 360 1.04 15.78 6.34
C LYS A 360 1.19 14.45 5.61
N ARG A 361 0.17 14.02 4.93
CA ARG A 361 0.17 12.75 4.20
C ARG A 361 1.07 12.86 2.97
N ASN A 362 2.02 11.92 2.81
CA ASN A 362 2.99 11.90 1.71
C ASN A 362 3.73 13.23 1.53
N ALA A 363 4.09 13.90 2.65
CA ALA A 363 4.74 15.21 2.67
C ALA A 363 3.99 16.36 1.95
N VAL A 364 2.76 16.14 1.45
CA VAL A 364 2.03 17.12 0.62
C VAL A 364 0.66 17.51 1.18
N ILE A 365 -0.20 16.55 1.55
CA ILE A 365 -1.63 16.82 1.85
C ILE A 365 -1.86 16.85 3.36
N PRO A 366 -2.31 18.00 3.92
CA PRO A 366 -2.68 18.09 5.33
C PRO A 366 -3.89 17.22 5.66
N LYS A 367 -3.82 16.48 6.78
CA LYS A 367 -4.89 15.62 7.28
C LYS A 367 -5.09 15.84 8.77
N VAL A 368 -6.33 15.88 9.23
CA VAL A 368 -6.68 15.79 10.66
C VAL A 368 -6.75 14.30 11.02
N GLU A 369 -5.92 13.88 11.98
CA GLU A 369 -5.84 12.48 12.39
C GLU A 369 -6.82 12.16 13.53
N TYR A 370 -6.98 13.10 14.45
CA TYR A 370 -7.92 12.97 15.57
C TYR A 370 -8.28 14.33 16.15
N GLY A 371 -9.35 14.37 16.95
CA GLY A 371 -9.67 15.46 17.87
C GLY A 371 -9.94 14.92 19.27
N VAL A 372 -9.52 15.68 20.30
CA VAL A 372 -9.82 15.33 21.69
C VAL A 372 -11.32 15.51 21.89
N LYS A 373 -12.04 14.42 22.11
CA LYS A 373 -13.48 14.40 22.34
C LYS A 373 -13.76 14.76 23.80
N ILE A 374 -14.74 15.64 24.04
CA ILE A 374 -15.25 15.86 25.40
C ILE A 374 -16.05 14.61 25.76
N ASN A 375 -15.65 13.91 26.82
CA ASN A 375 -16.50 12.86 27.40
C ASN A 375 -17.74 13.54 27.96
N GLU A 376 -18.92 13.25 27.40
CA GLU A 376 -20.21 13.59 27.97
C GLU A 376 -20.51 12.72 29.19
#